data_bdd2dbc1799fe2d168b0b6022b9290aa
#
_entry.id   bdd2dbc1799fe2d168b0b6022b9290aa
#
_cell.length_a   1.000
_cell.length_b   1.000
_cell.length_c   1.000
_cell.angle_alpha   90.00
_cell.angle_beta   90.00
_cell.angle_gamma   90.00
#
_symmetry.space_group_name_H-M   'P 1'
#
loop_
_entity.id
_entity.type
_entity.pdbx_description
1 polymer ?
#
loop_
_entity_poly.entity_id
_entity_poly.type
_entity_poly.pdbx_seq_one_letter_code
_entity_poly.pdbx_strand_id
1 'polypeptide(L)'
;LDEIDQVSDDVAKEAQLKAFSVELARMDISVVRKDELKARFTKIRKALDTRLKARAAADVKVAQEAVQTYFNENPDARVYIAQLDTGANSKALQSGVAVARKLNKSVYLFARESGSEKTKTLYGNFVPKDELERGLDAVSWNKAVSEKLQGRGGGKPDGAQGQGEGTKADVDEAIKLAQSFFDMQLK
;
A
#
# COMPACT_ATOMS: atom_id res chain seq x y z
N LEU A 1 -14.70 20.75 17.92
CA LEU A 1 -15.09 20.12 16.64
C LEU A 1 -14.82 21.02 15.44
N ASP A 2 -14.98 22.33 15.58
CA ASP A 2 -14.70 23.28 14.49
C ASP A 2 -13.22 23.25 14.10
N GLU A 3 -12.31 23.22 15.06
CA GLU A 3 -10.88 23.05 14.82
C GLU A 3 -10.56 21.72 14.12
N ILE A 4 -11.19 20.63 14.56
CA ILE A 4 -11.00 19.32 13.94
C ILE A 4 -11.50 19.33 12.49
N ASP A 5 -12.60 20.03 12.21
CA ASP A 5 -13.15 20.11 10.86
C ASP A 5 -12.22 20.87 9.90
N GLN A 6 -11.45 21.84 10.41
CA GLN A 6 -10.46 22.60 9.66
C GLN A 6 -9.15 21.86 9.38
N VAL A 7 -8.89 20.73 10.04
CA VAL A 7 -7.68 19.94 9.81
C VAL A 7 -7.67 19.36 8.40
N SER A 8 -6.67 19.72 7.62
CA SER A 8 -6.52 19.26 6.22
C SER A 8 -5.88 17.88 6.12
N ASP A 9 -4.99 17.54 7.06
CA ASP A 9 -4.34 16.24 7.12
C ASP A 9 -5.29 15.16 7.63
N ASP A 10 -5.51 14.11 6.82
CA ASP A 10 -6.47 13.06 7.11
C ASP A 10 -6.08 12.21 8.32
N VAL A 11 -4.79 11.95 8.52
CA VAL A 11 -4.28 11.14 9.63
C VAL A 11 -4.42 11.90 10.94
N ALA A 12 -4.03 13.18 10.94
CA ALA A 12 -4.19 14.05 12.09
C ALA A 12 -5.67 14.24 12.44
N LYS A 13 -6.54 14.44 11.44
CA LYS A 13 -7.99 14.58 11.62
C LYS A 13 -8.61 13.32 12.23
N GLU A 14 -8.23 12.14 11.76
CA GLU A 14 -8.70 10.87 12.31
C GLU A 14 -8.28 10.68 13.76
N ALA A 15 -7.01 10.99 14.10
CA ALA A 15 -6.50 10.91 15.46
C ALA A 15 -7.26 11.85 16.41
N GLN A 16 -7.50 13.10 15.97
CA GLN A 16 -8.25 14.08 16.76
C GLN A 16 -9.74 13.69 16.93
N LEU A 17 -10.38 13.15 15.90
CA LEU A 17 -11.74 12.62 16.01
C LEU A 17 -11.82 11.45 17.00
N LYS A 18 -10.83 10.57 17.01
CA LYS A 18 -10.75 9.46 17.97
C LYS A 18 -10.61 9.97 19.40
N ALA A 19 -9.70 10.92 19.63
CA ALA A 19 -9.53 11.55 20.95
C ALA A 19 -10.81 12.25 21.41
N PHE A 20 -11.46 13.03 20.54
CA PHE A 20 -12.71 13.71 20.83
C PHE A 20 -13.84 12.74 21.17
N SER A 21 -13.92 11.57 20.53
CA SER A 21 -14.97 10.59 20.85
C SER A 21 -14.86 10.03 22.27
N VAL A 22 -13.63 9.87 22.77
CA VAL A 22 -13.37 9.42 24.15
C VAL A 22 -13.73 10.53 25.13
N GLU A 23 -13.37 11.78 24.83
CA GLU A 23 -13.69 12.94 25.64
C GLU A 23 -15.21 13.16 25.72
N LEU A 24 -15.91 13.13 24.58
CA LEU A 24 -17.36 13.29 24.51
C LEU A 24 -18.12 12.24 25.37
N ALA A 25 -17.60 11.03 25.44
CA ALA A 25 -18.19 9.99 26.29
C ALA A 25 -18.15 10.35 27.77
N ARG A 26 -17.10 11.05 28.21
CA ARG A 26 -16.83 11.44 29.62
C ARG A 26 -17.43 12.78 30.01
N MET A 27 -17.83 13.60 29.03
CA MET A 27 -18.41 14.92 29.31
C MET A 27 -19.69 14.82 30.11
N ASP A 28 -19.75 15.57 31.23
CA ASP A 28 -20.96 15.77 32.00
C ASP A 28 -21.70 17.03 31.51
N ILE A 29 -22.49 16.86 30.47
CA ILE A 29 -23.25 17.92 29.80
C ILE A 29 -24.68 17.44 29.57
N SER A 30 -25.61 18.40 29.36
CA SER A 30 -27.01 18.04 29.07
C SER A 30 -27.13 17.08 27.88
N VAL A 31 -28.11 16.19 27.94
CA VAL A 31 -28.38 15.19 26.88
C VAL A 31 -28.55 15.85 25.51
N VAL A 32 -29.27 16.95 25.45
CA VAL A 32 -29.51 17.70 24.19
C VAL A 32 -28.18 18.18 23.61
N ARG A 33 -27.28 18.75 24.40
CA ARG A 33 -25.98 19.21 23.97
C ARG A 33 -25.07 18.06 23.53
N LYS A 34 -25.15 16.94 24.23
CA LYS A 34 -24.39 15.73 23.88
C LYS A 34 -24.84 15.14 22.56
N ASP A 35 -26.13 15.17 22.25
CA ASP A 35 -26.67 14.67 21.00
C ASP A 35 -26.35 15.58 19.81
N GLU A 36 -26.35 16.89 19.99
CA GLU A 36 -25.86 17.85 18.99
C GLU A 36 -24.39 17.60 18.64
N LEU A 37 -23.53 17.42 19.66
CA LEU A 37 -22.12 17.14 19.44
C LEU A 37 -21.89 15.79 18.74
N LYS A 38 -22.65 14.75 19.10
CA LYS A 38 -22.59 13.44 18.42
C LYS A 38 -23.03 13.56 16.96
N ALA A 39 -24.08 14.30 16.65
CA ALA A 39 -24.56 14.49 15.30
C ALA A 39 -23.49 15.19 14.43
N ARG A 40 -22.87 16.26 14.95
CA ARG A 40 -21.76 16.95 14.27
C ARG A 40 -20.54 16.06 14.10
N PHE A 41 -20.13 15.33 15.12
CA PHE A 41 -19.05 14.36 15.06
C PHE A 41 -19.29 13.33 13.98
N THR A 42 -20.49 12.74 13.95
CA THR A 42 -20.86 11.73 12.94
C THR A 42 -20.80 12.29 11.52
N LYS A 43 -21.22 13.55 11.32
CA LYS A 43 -21.14 14.22 10.01
C LYS A 43 -19.68 14.38 9.55
N ILE A 44 -18.81 14.89 10.43
CA ILE A 44 -17.38 15.10 10.12
C ILE A 44 -16.72 13.74 9.82
N ARG A 45 -16.96 12.74 10.65
CA ARG A 45 -16.42 11.39 10.47
C ARG A 45 -16.86 10.77 9.14
N LYS A 46 -18.14 10.85 8.81
CA LYS A 46 -18.68 10.32 7.55
C LYS A 46 -18.06 11.03 6.33
N ALA A 47 -17.84 12.33 6.40
CA ALA A 47 -17.17 13.07 5.34
C ALA A 47 -15.71 12.61 5.16
N LEU A 48 -14.97 12.41 6.27
CA LEU A 48 -13.61 11.89 6.24
C LEU A 48 -13.58 10.46 5.67
N ASP A 49 -14.43 9.56 6.14
CA ASP A 49 -14.51 8.18 5.64
C ASP A 49 -14.81 8.12 4.13
N THR A 50 -15.69 9.01 3.65
CA THR A 50 -16.00 9.10 2.22
C THR A 50 -14.78 9.56 1.41
N ARG A 51 -14.04 10.55 1.89
CA ARG A 51 -12.81 11.04 1.27
C ARG A 51 -11.73 9.96 1.24
N LEU A 52 -11.51 9.27 2.35
CA LEU A 52 -10.53 8.18 2.44
C LEU A 52 -10.88 7.02 1.49
N LYS A 53 -12.15 6.66 1.39
CA LYS A 53 -12.62 5.64 0.44
C LYS A 53 -12.40 6.05 -1.01
N ALA A 54 -12.69 7.31 -1.34
CA ALA A 54 -12.47 7.84 -2.69
C ALA A 54 -10.98 7.84 -3.05
N ARG A 55 -10.10 8.26 -2.12
CA ARG A 55 -8.65 8.21 -2.28
C ARG A 55 -8.17 6.77 -2.49
N ALA A 56 -8.58 5.84 -1.63
CA ALA A 56 -8.21 4.45 -1.76
C ALA A 56 -8.64 3.82 -3.09
N ALA A 57 -9.81 4.23 -3.63
CA ALA A 57 -10.27 3.79 -4.94
C ALA A 57 -9.45 4.42 -6.10
N ALA A 58 -9.01 5.67 -5.94
CA ALA A 58 -8.11 6.31 -6.89
C ALA A 58 -6.74 5.61 -6.92
N ASP A 59 -6.18 5.28 -5.75
CA ASP A 59 -4.92 4.55 -5.62
C ASP A 59 -4.95 3.20 -6.35
N VAL A 60 -6.09 2.50 -6.30
CA VAL A 60 -6.29 1.23 -7.04
C VAL A 60 -6.14 1.45 -8.53
N LYS A 61 -6.74 2.52 -9.08
CA LYS A 61 -6.62 2.85 -10.51
C LYS A 61 -5.17 3.20 -10.88
N VAL A 62 -4.51 4.04 -10.07
CA VAL A 62 -3.10 4.40 -10.25
C VAL A 62 -2.22 3.16 -10.34
N ALA A 63 -2.39 2.21 -9.42
CA ALA A 63 -1.64 0.97 -9.42
C ALA A 63 -1.88 0.11 -10.67
N GLN A 64 -3.14 0.00 -11.11
CA GLN A 64 -3.50 -0.75 -12.31
C GLN A 64 -2.94 -0.10 -13.58
N GLU A 65 -3.09 1.21 -13.70
CA GLU A 65 -2.60 2.00 -14.84
C GLU A 65 -1.08 1.95 -14.93
N ALA A 66 -0.37 2.07 -13.82
CA ALA A 66 1.10 1.99 -13.79
C ALA A 66 1.62 0.68 -14.39
N VAL A 67 1.05 -0.46 -13.97
CA VAL A 67 1.45 -1.78 -14.48
C VAL A 67 1.05 -1.95 -15.93
N GLN A 68 -0.17 -1.56 -16.30
CA GLN A 68 -0.68 -1.69 -17.66
C GLN A 68 0.11 -0.84 -18.64
N THR A 69 0.37 0.43 -18.30
CA THR A 69 1.13 1.38 -19.14
C THR A 69 2.55 0.88 -19.35
N TYR A 70 3.23 0.43 -18.28
CA TYR A 70 4.58 -0.08 -18.39
C TYR A 70 4.70 -1.22 -19.41
N PHE A 71 3.82 -2.22 -19.34
CA PHE A 71 3.88 -3.35 -20.27
C PHE A 71 3.34 -3.03 -21.67
N ASN A 72 2.50 -2.02 -21.82
CA ASN A 72 2.10 -1.51 -23.14
C ASN A 72 3.27 -0.79 -23.85
N GLU A 73 4.04 -0.01 -23.08
CA GLU A 73 5.21 0.72 -23.61
C GLU A 73 6.43 -0.20 -23.79
N ASN A 74 6.50 -1.28 -23.03
CA ASN A 74 7.60 -2.26 -23.04
C ASN A 74 7.07 -3.69 -23.23
N PRO A 75 6.55 -4.05 -24.40
CA PRO A 75 5.91 -5.35 -24.65
C PRO A 75 6.85 -6.54 -24.44
N ASP A 76 8.15 -6.35 -24.70
CA ASP A 76 9.19 -7.37 -24.55
C ASP A 76 9.71 -7.48 -23.11
N ALA A 77 9.34 -6.55 -22.22
CA ALA A 77 9.74 -6.62 -20.82
C ALA A 77 9.13 -7.85 -20.15
N ARG A 78 9.97 -8.60 -19.43
CA ARG A 78 9.56 -9.82 -18.69
C ARG A 78 9.15 -9.49 -17.26
N VAL A 79 9.62 -8.38 -16.71
CA VAL A 79 9.40 -7.98 -15.33
C VAL A 79 9.17 -6.48 -15.21
N TYR A 80 8.34 -6.10 -14.26
CA TYR A 80 8.21 -4.72 -13.79
C TYR A 80 8.43 -4.65 -12.29
N ILE A 81 9.42 -3.87 -11.86
CA ILE A 81 9.77 -3.69 -10.45
C ILE A 81 9.72 -2.21 -10.15
N ALA A 82 8.78 -1.79 -9.29
CA ALA A 82 8.57 -0.38 -9.01
C ALA A 82 7.93 -0.12 -7.66
N GLN A 83 8.15 1.10 -7.14
CA GLN A 83 7.36 1.65 -6.07
C GLN A 83 6.14 2.38 -6.65
N LEU A 84 4.96 2.05 -6.15
CA LEU A 84 3.71 2.72 -6.51
C LEU A 84 3.50 3.96 -5.62
N ASP A 85 2.98 5.03 -6.19
CA ASP A 85 2.59 6.24 -5.45
C ASP A 85 1.15 6.12 -4.93
N THR A 86 0.93 5.15 -4.07
CA THR A 86 -0.39 4.80 -3.52
C THR A 86 -0.41 4.76 -1.99
N GLY A 87 0.64 5.31 -1.34
CA GLY A 87 0.83 5.08 0.08
C GLY A 87 0.88 3.59 0.42
N ALA A 88 0.72 3.21 1.69
CA ALA A 88 0.65 1.81 2.11
C ALA A 88 -0.75 1.21 1.89
N ASN A 89 -1.29 1.34 0.67
CA ASN A 89 -2.60 0.82 0.30
C ASN A 89 -2.48 -0.62 -0.22
N SER A 90 -2.79 -1.59 0.62
CA SER A 90 -2.72 -3.02 0.28
C SER A 90 -3.62 -3.41 -0.91
N LYS A 91 -4.80 -2.79 -1.02
CA LYS A 91 -5.73 -3.08 -2.11
C LYS A 91 -5.20 -2.57 -3.45
N ALA A 92 -4.57 -1.40 -3.46
CA ALA A 92 -3.90 -0.87 -4.65
C ALA A 92 -2.75 -1.78 -5.08
N LEU A 93 -1.88 -2.17 -4.15
CA LEU A 93 -0.78 -3.09 -4.41
C LEU A 93 -1.26 -4.40 -5.05
N GLN A 94 -2.27 -5.05 -4.45
CA GLN A 94 -2.84 -6.29 -4.96
C GLN A 94 -3.51 -6.12 -6.33
N SER A 95 -4.11 -4.95 -6.60
CA SER A 95 -4.71 -4.65 -7.90
C SER A 95 -3.67 -4.53 -9.00
N GLY A 96 -2.52 -3.91 -8.72
CA GLY A 96 -1.38 -3.87 -9.66
C GLY A 96 -0.84 -5.28 -9.95
N VAL A 97 -0.65 -6.09 -8.91
CA VAL A 97 -0.23 -7.50 -9.07
C VAL A 97 -1.26 -8.30 -9.89
N ALA A 98 -2.55 -8.05 -9.71
CA ALA A 98 -3.60 -8.73 -10.47
C ALA A 98 -3.58 -8.37 -11.98
N VAL A 99 -3.21 -7.14 -12.33
CA VAL A 99 -2.99 -6.73 -13.73
C VAL A 99 -1.84 -7.53 -14.34
N ALA A 100 -0.69 -7.58 -13.67
CA ALA A 100 0.46 -8.36 -14.13
C ALA A 100 0.13 -9.85 -14.32
N ARG A 101 -0.68 -10.41 -13.41
CA ARG A 101 -1.18 -11.78 -13.52
C ARG A 101 -2.02 -12.00 -14.78
N LYS A 102 -2.90 -11.06 -15.13
CA LYS A 102 -3.70 -11.12 -16.37
C LYS A 102 -2.83 -11.01 -17.62
N LEU A 103 -1.76 -10.22 -17.55
CA LEU A 103 -0.80 -10.05 -18.64
C LEU A 103 0.22 -11.19 -18.73
N ASN A 104 0.22 -12.13 -17.79
CA ASN A 104 1.20 -13.23 -17.66
C ASN A 104 2.65 -12.70 -17.62
N LYS A 105 2.89 -11.63 -16.84
CA LYS A 105 4.19 -10.96 -16.70
C LYS A 105 4.62 -10.94 -15.23
N SER A 106 5.92 -11.10 -14.99
CA SER A 106 6.47 -10.97 -13.63
C SER A 106 6.36 -9.54 -13.11
N VAL A 107 6.09 -9.41 -11.82
CA VAL A 107 6.03 -8.09 -11.18
C VAL A 107 6.51 -8.15 -9.74
N TYR A 108 7.18 -7.10 -9.30
CA TYR A 108 7.46 -6.83 -7.90
C TYR A 108 7.12 -5.39 -7.57
N LEU A 109 6.11 -5.18 -6.76
CA LEU A 109 5.58 -3.85 -6.44
C LEU A 109 5.80 -3.52 -4.98
N PHE A 110 6.13 -2.26 -4.74
CA PHE A 110 6.26 -1.67 -3.41
C PHE A 110 5.24 -0.55 -3.25
N ALA A 111 4.66 -0.42 -2.06
CA ALA A 111 3.75 0.64 -1.68
C ALA A 111 4.13 1.11 -0.28
N ARG A 112 4.53 2.37 -0.14
CA ARG A 112 5.07 2.93 1.09
C ARG A 112 4.26 4.14 1.53
N GLU A 113 4.02 4.27 2.83
CA GLU A 113 3.51 5.52 3.41
C GLU A 113 4.47 6.68 3.16
N SER A 114 3.92 7.85 2.86
CA SER A 114 4.70 9.06 2.69
C SER A 114 5.37 9.47 4.02
N GLY A 115 6.57 10.02 3.94
CA GLY A 115 7.33 10.47 5.11
C GLY A 115 8.83 10.31 4.91
N SER A 116 9.62 11.06 5.67
CA SER A 116 11.09 11.03 5.64
C SER A 116 11.70 9.91 6.49
N GLU A 117 10.97 9.45 7.51
CA GLU A 117 11.42 8.41 8.44
C GLU A 117 11.03 7.01 7.96
N LYS A 118 11.36 6.00 8.76
CA LYS A 118 10.86 4.64 8.55
C LYS A 118 9.35 4.62 8.65
N THR A 119 8.72 4.22 7.57
CA THR A 119 7.26 4.09 7.49
C THR A 119 6.88 2.71 7.01
N LYS A 120 5.63 2.37 7.22
CA LYS A 120 5.06 1.10 6.76
C LYS A 120 5.25 0.98 5.25
N THR A 121 5.85 -0.13 4.86
CA THR A 121 6.08 -0.50 3.46
C THR A 121 5.43 -1.86 3.20
N LEU A 122 4.57 -1.90 2.22
CA LEU A 122 3.97 -3.11 1.69
C LEU A 122 4.71 -3.51 0.42
N TYR A 123 4.82 -4.80 0.17
CA TYR A 123 5.40 -5.32 -1.06
C TYR A 123 4.68 -6.60 -1.49
N GLY A 124 4.68 -6.85 -2.78
CA GLY A 124 4.06 -8.04 -3.35
C GLY A 124 4.56 -8.31 -4.75
N ASN A 125 4.62 -9.59 -5.10
CA ASN A 125 5.10 -10.04 -6.37
C ASN A 125 4.16 -11.07 -7.00
N PHE A 126 4.37 -11.29 -8.28
CA PHE A 126 3.77 -12.37 -9.05
C PHE A 126 4.80 -12.91 -10.04
N VAL A 127 4.81 -14.23 -10.18
CA VAL A 127 5.68 -14.96 -11.09
C VAL A 127 4.81 -15.86 -11.98
N PRO A 128 4.80 -15.67 -13.30
CA PRO A 128 4.07 -16.52 -14.22
C PRO A 128 4.72 -17.92 -14.33
N LYS A 129 3.95 -18.88 -14.83
CA LYS A 129 4.33 -20.30 -14.86
C LYS A 129 5.63 -20.56 -15.64
N ASP A 130 5.81 -19.92 -16.75
CA ASP A 130 7.02 -20.02 -17.58
C ASP A 130 8.28 -19.50 -16.87
N GLU A 131 8.17 -18.50 -16.00
CA GLU A 131 9.28 -18.04 -15.18
C GLU A 131 9.54 -18.95 -13.97
N LEU A 132 8.47 -19.56 -13.42
CA LEU A 132 8.62 -20.60 -12.40
C LEU A 132 9.39 -21.81 -12.93
N GLU A 133 9.10 -22.27 -14.14
CA GLU A 133 9.80 -23.36 -14.79
C GLU A 133 11.28 -23.04 -15.07
N ARG A 134 11.65 -21.77 -15.15
CA ARG A 134 13.03 -21.28 -15.25
C ARG A 134 13.73 -21.10 -13.91
N GLY A 135 13.03 -21.37 -12.80
CA GLY A 135 13.60 -21.35 -11.45
C GLY A 135 13.29 -20.09 -10.64
N LEU A 136 12.54 -19.11 -11.17
CA LEU A 136 12.11 -17.95 -10.42
C LEU A 136 10.97 -18.34 -9.47
N ASP A 137 11.17 -18.26 -8.16
CA ASP A 137 10.17 -18.56 -7.13
C ASP A 137 9.80 -17.29 -6.36
N ALA A 138 8.50 -16.97 -6.32
CA ALA A 138 7.98 -15.76 -5.68
C ALA A 138 8.26 -15.71 -4.18
N VAL A 139 8.29 -16.85 -3.48
CA VAL A 139 8.56 -16.90 -2.04
C VAL A 139 10.03 -16.60 -1.76
N SER A 140 10.95 -17.22 -2.51
CA SER A 140 12.39 -16.98 -2.42
C SER A 140 12.72 -15.54 -2.78
N TRP A 141 12.10 -15.00 -3.82
CA TRP A 141 12.22 -13.60 -4.22
C TRP A 141 11.74 -12.66 -3.13
N ASN A 142 10.59 -12.97 -2.54
CA ASN A 142 10.03 -12.19 -1.43
C ASN A 142 10.92 -12.23 -0.18
N LYS A 143 11.52 -13.39 0.14
CA LYS A 143 12.42 -13.54 1.29
C LYS A 143 13.65 -12.64 1.19
N ALA A 144 14.31 -12.61 0.02
CA ALA A 144 15.47 -11.79 -0.22
C ALA A 144 15.19 -10.29 0.02
N VAL A 145 14.01 -9.81 -0.39
CA VAL A 145 13.57 -8.42 -0.19
C VAL A 145 13.13 -8.16 1.25
N SER A 146 12.42 -9.12 1.86
CA SER A 146 11.92 -9.00 3.25
C SER A 146 13.03 -8.78 4.26
N GLU A 147 14.17 -9.44 4.09
CA GLU A 147 15.32 -9.29 4.98
C GLU A 147 15.84 -7.85 5.02
N LYS A 148 15.86 -7.16 3.86
CA LYS A 148 16.27 -5.76 3.78
C LYS A 148 15.30 -4.81 4.48
N LEU A 149 14.00 -5.06 4.38
CA LEU A 149 12.95 -4.22 4.96
C LEU A 149 12.56 -4.66 6.38
N GLN A 150 13.34 -5.55 7.01
CA GLN A 150 13.01 -6.13 8.33
C GLN A 150 11.56 -6.61 8.39
N GLY A 151 11.06 -7.09 7.25
CA GLY A 151 9.67 -7.38 7.01
C GLY A 151 9.30 -8.83 7.26
N ARG A 152 8.00 -9.06 7.21
CA ARG A 152 7.41 -10.40 7.27
C ARG A 152 6.45 -10.57 6.11
N GLY A 153 6.48 -11.74 5.52
CA GLY A 153 5.63 -12.06 4.39
C GLY A 153 5.62 -13.55 4.10
N GLY A 154 4.86 -13.90 3.11
CA GLY A 154 4.74 -15.27 2.65
C GLY A 154 3.84 -15.35 1.44
N GLY A 155 3.65 -16.54 0.93
CA GLY A 155 2.83 -16.75 -0.26
C GLY A 155 2.97 -18.14 -0.83
N LYS A 156 2.76 -18.23 -2.12
CA LYS A 156 2.93 -19.42 -2.95
C LYS A 156 4.05 -19.17 -3.96
N PRO A 157 4.57 -20.22 -4.62
CA PRO A 157 5.62 -20.04 -5.64
C PRO A 157 5.26 -19.04 -6.75
N ASP A 158 3.98 -18.92 -7.09
CA ASP A 158 3.47 -18.00 -8.12
C ASP A 158 3.17 -16.57 -7.62
N GLY A 159 3.19 -16.34 -6.31
CA GLY A 159 2.93 -15.00 -5.75
C GLY A 159 3.08 -14.95 -4.26
N ALA A 160 3.79 -13.94 -3.79
CA ALA A 160 4.03 -13.67 -2.39
C ALA A 160 3.82 -12.19 -2.07
N GLN A 161 3.57 -11.91 -0.81
CA GLN A 161 3.39 -10.56 -0.31
C GLN A 161 3.94 -10.43 1.09
N GLY A 162 4.26 -9.21 1.48
CA GLY A 162 4.75 -8.94 2.82
C GLY A 162 4.60 -7.47 3.21
N GLN A 163 4.98 -7.21 4.44
CA GLN A 163 5.06 -5.87 4.99
C GLN A 163 6.28 -5.72 5.87
N GLY A 164 6.84 -4.55 5.90
CA GLY A 164 7.98 -4.17 6.73
C GLY A 164 7.96 -2.68 6.97
N GLU A 165 9.07 -2.18 7.47
CA GLU A 165 9.30 -0.75 7.68
C GLU A 165 10.59 -0.35 6.98
N GLY A 166 10.57 0.81 6.34
CA GLY A 166 11.74 1.30 5.64
C GLY A 166 11.68 2.80 5.35
N THR A 167 12.85 3.38 5.19
CA THR A 167 13.01 4.71 4.60
C THR A 167 12.85 4.62 3.08
N LYS A 168 12.80 5.76 2.40
CA LYS A 168 12.83 5.76 0.93
C LYS A 168 14.08 5.07 0.38
N ALA A 169 15.24 5.30 1.00
CA ALA A 169 16.50 4.68 0.58
C ALA A 169 16.47 3.15 0.74
N ASP A 170 15.85 2.63 1.81
CA ASP A 170 15.70 1.18 2.03
C ASP A 170 14.82 0.55 0.93
N VAL A 171 13.78 1.24 0.49
CA VAL A 171 12.92 0.77 -0.61
C VAL A 171 13.65 0.82 -1.95
N ASP A 172 14.42 1.87 -2.22
CA ASP A 172 15.24 1.97 -3.43
C ASP A 172 16.30 0.84 -3.50
N GLU A 173 16.90 0.49 -2.36
CA GLU A 173 17.79 -0.67 -2.27
C GLU A 173 17.04 -2.00 -2.42
N ALA A 174 15.85 -2.13 -1.85
CA ALA A 174 15.00 -3.31 -2.01
C ALA A 174 14.58 -3.54 -3.47
N ILE A 175 14.32 -2.47 -4.22
CA ILE A 175 14.05 -2.50 -5.66
C ILE A 175 15.27 -3.05 -6.42
N LYS A 176 16.48 -2.56 -6.11
CA LYS A 176 17.71 -3.06 -6.72
C LYS A 176 17.96 -4.54 -6.40
N LEU A 177 17.71 -4.96 -5.16
CA LEU A 177 17.79 -6.36 -4.75
C LEU A 177 16.79 -7.23 -5.51
N ALA A 178 15.55 -6.76 -5.66
CA ALA A 178 14.53 -7.48 -6.41
C ALA A 178 14.94 -7.66 -7.89
N GLN A 179 15.52 -6.61 -8.50
CA GLN A 179 16.03 -6.68 -9.87
C GLN A 179 17.22 -7.66 -9.97
N SER A 180 18.20 -7.55 -9.09
CA SER A 180 19.36 -8.43 -9.08
C SER A 180 18.97 -9.90 -8.88
N PHE A 181 17.99 -10.19 -8.03
CA PHE A 181 17.47 -11.53 -7.82
C PHE A 181 16.82 -12.08 -9.10
N PHE A 182 15.99 -11.28 -9.76
CA PHE A 182 15.38 -11.65 -11.03
C PHE A 182 16.44 -11.96 -12.09
N ASP A 183 17.44 -11.10 -12.25
CA ASP A 183 18.50 -11.27 -13.25
C ASP A 183 19.39 -12.49 -13.00
N MET A 184 19.61 -12.87 -11.72
CA MET A 184 20.40 -14.04 -11.35
C MET A 184 19.69 -15.37 -11.64
N GLN A 185 18.38 -15.42 -11.45
CA GLN A 185 17.59 -16.65 -11.65
C GLN A 185 17.37 -16.98 -13.13
N LEU A 186 17.66 -16.03 -14.02
CA LEU A 186 17.39 -16.15 -15.44
C LEU A 186 18.66 -16.33 -16.31
N LYS A 187 19.79 -16.53 -15.65
CA LYS A 187 21.05 -16.92 -16.29
C LYS A 187 21.11 -18.45 -16.43
#